data_c260e993526e1b431fbdd5589913f6ed
#
_entry.id   c260e993526e1b431fbdd5589913f6ed
#
_cell.length_a   1.000
_cell.length_b   1.000
_cell.length_c   1.000
_cell.angle_alpha   90.00
_cell.angle_beta   90.00
_cell.angle_gamma   90.00
#
_symmetry.space_group_name_H-M   'P 1'
#
loop_
_entity.id
_entity.type
_entity.pdbx_description
1 polymer ?
#
loop_
_entity_poly.entity_id
_entity_poly.type
_entity_poly.pdbx_seq_one_letter_code
_entity_poly.pdbx_strand_id
1 'polypeptide(L)' 'MAIDIEVQRLVLGDVIMADVPERDGEVEATVVREIARSENSVSVTLRVAGADDFVKEWPLGAMVTVVRGP' A
#
# COMPACT_ATOMS: atom_id res chain seq x y z
N MET A 1 -13.24 -2.93 -9.24
CA MET A 1 -13.07 -4.36 -8.90
C MET A 1 -11.76 -4.56 -8.14
N ALA A 2 -11.81 -5.22 -7.00
CA ALA A 2 -10.61 -5.44 -6.20
C ALA A 2 -9.86 -6.67 -6.70
N ILE A 3 -8.54 -6.57 -6.78
CA ILE A 3 -7.68 -7.71 -7.14
C ILE A 3 -6.52 -7.79 -6.16
N ASP A 4 -6.08 -9.01 -5.90
CA ASP A 4 -4.91 -9.23 -5.06
C ASP A 4 -3.67 -9.34 -5.94
N ILE A 5 -2.64 -8.60 -5.61
CA ILE A 5 -1.36 -8.65 -6.32
C ILE A 5 -0.22 -8.73 -5.31
N GLU A 6 0.93 -9.17 -5.79
CA GLU A 6 2.13 -9.14 -4.97
C GLU A 6 2.55 -7.69 -4.74
N VAL A 7 2.98 -7.35 -3.53
CA VAL A 7 3.26 -5.97 -3.12
C VAL A 7 4.33 -5.30 -4.00
N GLN A 8 5.29 -6.06 -4.52
CA GLN A 8 6.32 -5.49 -5.39
C GLN A 8 5.80 -5.04 -6.75
N ARG A 9 4.55 -5.37 -7.08
CA ARG A 9 3.92 -4.94 -8.33
C ARG A 9 3.14 -3.64 -8.21
N LEU A 10 3.09 -3.06 -7.02
CA LEU A 10 2.41 -1.78 -6.81
C LEU A 10 3.08 -0.68 -7.62
N VAL A 11 2.27 0.26 -8.12
CA VAL A 11 2.75 1.47 -8.79
C VAL A 11 2.11 2.69 -8.15
N LEU A 12 2.70 3.86 -8.41
CA LEU A 12 2.15 5.12 -7.89
C LEU A 12 0.71 5.31 -8.38
N GLY A 13 -0.13 5.74 -7.47
CA GLY A 13 -1.54 5.99 -7.78
C GLY A 13 -2.46 4.81 -7.48
N ASP A 14 -1.92 3.61 -7.27
CA ASP A 14 -2.75 2.48 -6.86
C ASP A 14 -3.40 2.77 -5.52
N VAL A 15 -4.66 2.36 -5.37
CA VAL A 15 -5.37 2.44 -4.11
C VAL A 15 -5.54 1.03 -3.58
N ILE A 16 -5.03 0.80 -2.38
CA ILE A 16 -5.02 -0.53 -1.77
C ILE A 16 -5.74 -0.51 -0.43
N MET A 17 -6.12 -1.70 0.05
CA MET A 17 -6.61 -1.85 1.41
C MET A 17 -5.42 -2.10 2.33
N ALA A 18 -5.34 -1.34 3.41
CA ALA A 18 -4.23 -1.47 4.35
C ALA A 18 -4.67 -1.16 5.77
N ASP A 19 -4.04 -1.83 6.72
CA ASP A 19 -4.17 -1.49 8.13
C ASP A 19 -3.34 -0.26 8.40
N VAL A 20 -3.93 0.72 9.06
CA VAL A 20 -3.22 1.95 9.41
C VAL A 20 -3.28 2.18 10.91
N PRO A 21 -2.26 2.87 11.48
CA PRO A 21 -2.28 3.21 12.89
C PRO A 21 -3.54 3.99 13.25
N GLU A 22 -4.06 3.75 14.42
CA GLU A 22 -5.20 4.49 14.99
C GLU A 22 -6.54 4.24 14.30
N ARG A 23 -6.61 3.29 13.38
CA ARG A 23 -7.86 2.92 12.72
C ARG A 23 -8.15 1.45 12.92
N ASP A 24 -9.40 1.11 13.13
CA ASP A 24 -9.83 -0.28 13.21
C ASP A 24 -10.07 -0.82 11.81
N GLY A 25 -9.50 -1.98 11.53
CA GLY A 25 -9.67 -2.64 10.24
C GLY A 25 -8.89 -1.97 9.12
N GLU A 26 -9.05 -2.52 7.93
CA GLU A 26 -8.38 -2.00 6.74
C GLU A 26 -9.13 -0.81 6.15
N VAL A 27 -8.39 0.16 5.64
CA VAL A 27 -8.94 1.33 4.96
C VAL A 27 -8.26 1.50 3.61
N GLU A 28 -8.89 2.25 2.71
CA GLU A 28 -8.29 2.58 1.42
C GLU A 28 -7.13 3.53 1.62
N ALA A 29 -6.00 3.19 1.00
CA ALA A 29 -4.79 4.01 1.07
C ALA A 29 -4.19 4.11 -0.33
N THR A 30 -3.76 5.32 -0.70
CA THR A 30 -3.19 5.58 -2.03
C THR A 30 -1.67 5.54 -1.97
N VAL A 31 -1.06 4.88 -2.94
CA VAL A 31 0.40 4.88 -3.09
C VAL A 31 0.81 6.22 -3.67
N VAL A 32 1.49 7.05 -2.86
CA VAL A 32 1.75 8.46 -3.23
C VAL A 32 3.21 8.80 -3.47
N ARG A 33 4.12 7.89 -3.15
CA ARG A 33 5.55 8.13 -3.36
C ARG A 33 6.22 6.90 -3.93
N GLU A 34 7.41 7.12 -4.46
CA GLU A 34 8.23 6.06 -5.02
C GLU A 34 8.34 4.88 -4.06
N ILE A 35 8.21 3.69 -4.61
CA ILE A 35 8.27 2.46 -3.87
C ILE A 35 9.73 2.04 -3.72
N ALA A 36 10.18 1.86 -2.49
CA ALA A 36 11.54 1.42 -2.21
C ALA A 36 11.57 -0.10 -2.06
N ARG A 37 12.40 -0.76 -2.85
CA ARG A 37 12.56 -2.22 -2.80
C ARG A 37 13.90 -2.57 -2.24
N SER A 38 13.93 -3.61 -1.41
CA SER A 38 15.17 -4.19 -0.91
C SER A 38 15.17 -5.69 -1.26
N GLU A 39 16.19 -6.39 -0.80
CA GLU A 39 16.32 -7.82 -1.04
C GLU A 39 15.14 -8.63 -0.51
N ASN A 40 14.57 -8.19 0.62
CA ASN A 40 13.58 -8.96 1.34
C ASN A 40 12.25 -8.24 1.55
N SER A 41 12.16 -6.97 1.19
CA SER A 41 10.97 -6.19 1.52
C SER A 41 10.71 -5.07 0.52
N VAL A 42 9.50 -4.53 0.61
CA VAL A 42 9.06 -3.38 -0.17
C VAL A 42 8.48 -2.37 0.81
N SER A 43 8.96 -1.12 0.76
CA SER A 43 8.44 -0.02 1.57
C SER A 43 7.64 0.90 0.67
N VAL A 44 6.43 1.23 1.09
CA VAL A 44 5.50 2.02 0.30
C VAL A 44 5.00 3.18 1.15
N THR A 45 5.00 4.39 0.58
CA THR A 45 4.40 5.55 1.24
C THR A 45 2.95 5.64 0.85
N LEU A 46 2.08 5.65 1.84
CA LEU A 46 0.64 5.62 1.66
C LEU A 46 -0.02 6.88 2.20
N ARG A 47 -1.11 7.29 1.56
CA ARG A 47 -1.93 8.40 2.00
C ARG A 47 -3.34 7.92 2.27
N VAL A 48 -3.85 8.26 3.45
CA VAL A 48 -5.22 7.96 3.87
C VAL A 48 -5.93 9.29 4.14
N ALA A 49 -7.18 9.40 3.75
CA ALA A 49 -7.96 10.61 3.97
C ALA A 49 -7.97 10.98 5.46
N GLY A 50 -7.65 12.23 5.76
CA GLY A 50 -7.67 12.75 7.13
C GLY A 50 -6.43 12.41 7.97
N ALA A 51 -5.38 11.86 7.35
CA ALA A 51 -4.16 11.48 8.07
C ALA A 51 -2.92 11.90 7.28
N ASP A 52 -1.80 11.98 7.96
CA ASP A 52 -0.51 12.27 7.31
C ASP A 52 -0.04 11.03 6.54
N ASP A 53 0.80 11.25 5.55
CA ASP A 53 1.43 10.16 4.81
C ASP A 53 2.27 9.32 5.77
N PHE A 54 2.29 8.02 5.53
CA PHE A 54 3.08 7.12 6.35
C PHE A 54 3.70 6.02 5.48
N VAL A 55 4.78 5.43 5.97
CA VAL A 55 5.48 4.37 5.27
C VAL A 55 5.08 3.03 5.88
N LYS A 56 4.75 2.09 5.03
CA LYS A 56 4.46 0.72 5.45
C LYS A 56 5.36 -0.23 4.68
N GLU A 57 5.85 -1.25 5.37
CA GLU A 57 6.75 -2.23 4.79
C GLU A 57 6.10 -3.61 4.77
N TRP A 58 6.31 -4.32 3.67
CA TRP A 58 5.85 -5.71 3.52
C TRP A 58 7.02 -6.57 3.06
N PRO A 59 7.04 -7.86 3.43
CA PRO A 59 8.00 -8.78 2.83
C PRO A 59 7.69 -8.97 1.34
N LEU A 60 8.71 -9.25 0.55
CA LEU A 60 8.52 -9.56 -0.87
C LEU A 60 7.54 -10.72 -1.02
N GLY A 61 6.66 -10.62 -2.00
CA GLY A 61 5.66 -11.64 -2.26
C GLY A 61 4.40 -11.52 -1.43
N ALA A 62 4.35 -10.62 -0.45
CA ALA A 62 3.14 -10.39 0.32
C ALA A 62 2.02 -9.92 -0.61
N MET A 63 0.82 -10.42 -0.40
CA MET A 63 -0.33 -10.05 -1.22
C MET A 63 -1.01 -8.81 -0.65
N VAL A 64 -1.38 -7.89 -1.52
CA VAL A 64 -2.16 -6.71 -1.16
C VAL A 64 -3.37 -6.63 -2.09
N THR A 65 -4.45 -6.04 -1.60
CA THR A 65 -5.68 -5.90 -2.39
C THR A 65 -5.73 -4.52 -2.99
N VAL A 66 -5.71 -4.45 -4.33
CA VAL A 66 -5.83 -3.20 -5.07
C VAL A 66 -7.30 -3.00 -5.41
N VAL A 67 -7.88 -1.89 -4.94
CA VAL A 67 -9.30 -1.59 -5.19
C VAL A 67 -9.49 -0.78 -6.47
N ARG A 68 -8.48 -0.01 -6.88
CA ARG A 68 -8.47 0.65 -8.18
C ARG A 68 -7.05 1.11 -8.51
N GLY A 69 -6.77 1.27 -9.80
CA GLY A 69 -5.48 1.72 -10.28
C GLY A 69 -5.39 3.24 -10.42
N PRO A 70 -4.24 3.71 -10.90
CA PRO A 70 -4.01 5.15 -11.10
C PRO A 70 -4.89 5.74 -12.18
#